data_b7d25ff63ed3d5aa0456a9a14eca03c0
#
_entry.id   b7d25ff63ed3d5aa0456a9a14eca03c0
#
_cell.length_a   1.000
_cell.length_b   1.000
_cell.length_c   1.000
_cell.angle_alpha   90.00
_cell.angle_beta   90.00
_cell.angle_gamma   90.00
#
_symmetry.space_group_name_H-M   'P 1'
#
loop_
_entity.id
_entity.type
_entity.pdbx_description
1 polymer ?
#
loop_
_entity_poly.entity_id
_entity_poly.type
_entity_poly.pdbx_seq_one_letter_code
_entity_poly.pdbx_strand_id
1 'polypeptide(L)'
;MQEYVIELSKYFIALFMVLYTGSCFYTFRYPVGEYSKGIFILQNILMFLVQVLCFLDLSLTGGDLQYLFFFAFILIFLFATITMVSLIYENINRLLLNNMCMLLGIGLCMVSRLSFDKAIRQYVIVLVSLIMSLFIPFLLGRIHFFKKITWLYATLGIGLLSTVLILGEVTHGSKISFTMGGITFQPSEF
;
A
#
# COMPACT_ATOMS: atom_id res chain seq x y z
N MET A 1 -24.12 -13.52 -18.98
CA MET A 1 -24.38 -12.59 -17.87
C MET A 1 -23.09 -12.20 -17.13
N GLN A 2 -22.22 -13.15 -16.78
CA GLN A 2 -20.93 -12.84 -16.12
C GLN A 2 -20.01 -11.92 -16.96
N GLU A 3 -19.89 -12.14 -18.26
CA GLU A 3 -19.06 -11.31 -19.14
C GLU A 3 -19.49 -9.85 -19.17
N TYR A 4 -20.81 -9.59 -19.19
CA TYR A 4 -21.34 -8.22 -19.15
C TYR A 4 -21.04 -7.52 -17.80
N VAL A 5 -21.06 -8.27 -16.69
CA VAL A 5 -20.73 -7.73 -15.38
C VAL A 5 -19.24 -7.35 -15.33
N ILE A 6 -18.37 -8.21 -15.84
CA ILE A 6 -16.93 -7.97 -15.93
C ILE A 6 -16.60 -6.77 -16.83
N GLU A 7 -17.30 -6.64 -17.94
CA GLU A 7 -17.10 -5.51 -18.86
C GLU A 7 -17.56 -4.19 -18.24
N LEU A 8 -18.69 -4.21 -17.55
CA LEU A 8 -19.26 -3.05 -16.87
C LEU A 8 -18.41 -2.61 -15.67
N SER A 9 -17.88 -3.57 -14.90
CA SER A 9 -17.03 -3.30 -13.72
C SER A 9 -15.78 -2.48 -14.08
N LYS A 10 -15.16 -2.73 -15.23
CA LYS A 10 -13.98 -1.98 -15.72
C LYS A 10 -14.25 -0.49 -15.84
N TYR A 11 -15.39 -0.12 -16.39
CA TYR A 11 -15.77 1.28 -16.53
C TYR A 11 -16.06 1.93 -15.18
N PHE A 12 -16.73 1.21 -14.26
CA PHE A 12 -16.95 1.71 -12.90
C PHE A 12 -15.67 1.85 -12.11
N ILE A 13 -14.74 0.90 -12.20
CA ILE A 13 -13.42 1.01 -11.56
C ILE A 13 -12.71 2.26 -12.07
N ALA A 14 -12.65 2.46 -13.40
CA ALA A 14 -12.03 3.63 -13.99
C ALA A 14 -12.69 4.94 -13.52
N LEU A 15 -14.03 4.99 -13.53
CA LEU A 15 -14.81 6.14 -13.07
C LEU A 15 -14.50 6.46 -11.60
N PHE A 16 -14.55 5.47 -10.71
CA PHE A 16 -14.30 5.70 -9.29
C PHE A 16 -12.85 6.07 -9.00
N MET A 17 -11.88 5.57 -9.76
CA MET A 17 -10.49 5.99 -9.65
C MET A 17 -10.31 7.46 -10.08
N VAL A 18 -10.99 7.89 -11.15
CA VAL A 18 -10.97 9.30 -11.59
C VAL A 18 -11.62 10.21 -10.54
N LEU A 19 -12.76 9.82 -9.99
CA LEU A 19 -13.44 10.56 -8.92
C LEU A 19 -12.59 10.64 -7.66
N TYR A 20 -11.94 9.53 -7.27
CA TYR A 20 -11.01 9.50 -6.15
C TYR A 20 -9.83 10.46 -6.37
N THR A 21 -9.19 10.39 -7.53
CA THR A 21 -8.08 11.27 -7.87
C THR A 21 -8.52 12.75 -7.90
N GLY A 22 -9.67 13.04 -8.46
CA GLY A 22 -10.26 14.39 -8.46
C GLY A 22 -10.50 14.90 -7.04
N SER A 23 -11.00 14.06 -6.14
CA SER A 23 -11.18 14.40 -4.72
C SER A 23 -9.86 14.68 -4.00
N CYS A 24 -8.78 13.99 -4.36
CA CYS A 24 -7.44 14.24 -3.83
C CYS A 24 -6.92 15.63 -4.27
N PHE A 25 -7.05 15.97 -5.55
CA PHE A 25 -6.68 17.30 -6.06
C PHE A 25 -7.52 18.42 -5.44
N TYR A 26 -8.82 18.18 -5.21
CA TYR A 26 -9.67 19.13 -4.53
C TYR A 26 -9.19 19.40 -3.10
N THR A 27 -8.81 18.35 -2.36
CA THR A 27 -8.26 18.49 -1.00
C THR A 27 -6.94 19.27 -0.97
N PHE A 28 -6.10 19.14 -2.00
CA PHE A 28 -4.87 19.94 -2.13
C PHE A 28 -5.16 21.43 -2.30
N ARG A 29 -6.20 21.77 -3.04
CA ARG A 29 -6.53 23.17 -3.34
C ARG A 29 -7.20 23.87 -2.16
N TYR A 30 -7.92 23.12 -1.30
CA TYR A 30 -8.67 23.64 -0.16
C TYR A 30 -8.28 22.91 1.13
N PRO A 31 -7.12 23.25 1.70
CA PRO A 31 -6.49 22.39 2.73
C PRO A 31 -7.05 22.55 4.12
N VAL A 32 -8.05 23.15 4.51
CA VAL A 32 -8.62 23.10 5.89
C VAL A 32 -10.00 23.77 6.01
N GLY A 33 -11.02 23.00 6.42
CA GLY A 33 -12.34 23.49 6.77
C GLY A 33 -13.27 22.33 7.16
N GLU A 34 -14.47 22.60 7.60
CA GLU A 34 -15.50 21.58 7.91
C GLU A 34 -15.82 20.68 6.71
N TYR A 35 -15.65 21.18 5.50
CA TYR A 35 -15.79 20.43 4.24
C TYR A 35 -14.78 19.32 4.07
N SER A 36 -13.61 19.40 4.72
CA SER A 36 -12.55 18.39 4.57
C SER A 36 -12.95 17.02 5.13
N LYS A 37 -13.77 16.97 6.19
CA LYS A 37 -14.24 15.70 6.77
C LYS A 37 -15.11 14.92 5.80
N GLY A 38 -16.04 15.60 5.10
CA GLY A 38 -16.91 14.97 4.09
C GLY A 38 -16.12 14.41 2.91
N ILE A 39 -15.08 15.13 2.46
CA ILE A 39 -14.23 14.69 1.35
C ILE A 39 -13.42 13.45 1.74
N PHE A 40 -12.87 13.37 2.95
CA PHE A 40 -12.16 12.17 3.42
C PHE A 40 -13.07 10.95 3.54
N ILE A 41 -14.33 11.15 3.96
CA ILE A 41 -15.32 10.08 3.96
C ILE A 41 -15.62 9.62 2.53
N LEU A 42 -15.80 10.55 1.60
CA LEU A 42 -16.02 10.25 0.19
C LEU A 42 -14.81 9.47 -0.39
N GLN A 43 -13.57 9.88 -0.10
CA GLN A 43 -12.37 9.17 -0.51
C GLN A 43 -12.35 7.73 0.00
N ASN A 44 -12.68 7.53 1.28
CA ASN A 44 -12.75 6.19 1.86
C ASN A 44 -13.81 5.33 1.17
N ILE A 45 -15.00 5.88 0.93
CA ILE A 45 -16.08 5.17 0.22
C ILE A 45 -15.63 4.78 -1.20
N LEU A 46 -15.06 5.72 -1.95
CA LEU A 46 -14.57 5.46 -3.31
C LEU A 46 -13.45 4.40 -3.31
N MET A 47 -12.53 4.48 -2.35
CA MET A 47 -11.46 3.49 -2.18
C MET A 47 -12.04 2.08 -1.95
N PHE A 48 -12.97 1.93 -1.02
CA PHE A 48 -13.59 0.63 -0.75
C PHE A 48 -14.42 0.13 -1.94
N LEU A 49 -15.14 1.00 -2.66
CA LEU A 49 -15.89 0.63 -3.86
C LEU A 49 -14.97 0.10 -4.97
N VAL A 50 -13.85 0.77 -5.22
CA VAL A 50 -12.85 0.31 -6.21
C VAL A 50 -12.37 -1.09 -5.84
N GLN A 51 -12.05 -1.32 -4.57
CA GLN A 51 -11.53 -2.61 -4.13
C GLN A 51 -12.59 -3.72 -4.19
N VAL A 52 -13.84 -3.44 -3.79
CA VAL A 52 -14.96 -4.37 -3.94
C VAL A 52 -15.08 -4.81 -5.40
N LEU A 53 -15.10 -3.86 -6.34
CA LEU A 53 -15.25 -4.17 -7.76
C LEU A 53 -14.04 -4.96 -8.29
N CYS A 54 -12.82 -4.61 -7.91
CA CYS A 54 -11.62 -5.32 -8.35
C CYS A 54 -11.61 -6.78 -7.89
N PHE A 55 -11.94 -7.06 -6.62
CA PHE A 55 -11.95 -8.42 -6.11
C PHE A 55 -13.17 -9.22 -6.55
N LEU A 56 -14.31 -8.56 -6.77
CA LEU A 56 -15.48 -9.19 -7.38
C LEU A 56 -15.18 -9.64 -8.81
N ASP A 57 -14.54 -8.79 -9.59
CA ASP A 57 -14.10 -9.09 -10.95
C ASP A 57 -13.11 -10.28 -10.98
N LEU A 58 -12.16 -10.28 -10.03
CA LEU A 58 -11.20 -11.36 -9.87
C LEU A 58 -11.87 -12.70 -9.50
N SER A 59 -12.84 -12.68 -8.59
CA SER A 59 -13.59 -13.85 -8.18
C SER A 59 -14.47 -14.40 -9.31
N LEU A 60 -15.11 -13.54 -10.08
CA LEU A 60 -15.93 -13.94 -11.24
C LEU A 60 -15.08 -14.53 -12.37
N THR A 61 -13.88 -13.99 -12.58
CA THR A 61 -12.95 -14.47 -13.63
C THR A 61 -12.27 -15.77 -13.21
N GLY A 62 -11.86 -15.89 -11.93
CA GLY A 62 -11.17 -17.08 -11.41
C GLY A 62 -12.10 -18.23 -11.00
N GLY A 63 -13.38 -17.96 -10.78
CA GLY A 63 -14.37 -18.94 -10.31
C GLY A 63 -14.18 -19.42 -8.86
N ASP A 64 -13.22 -18.86 -8.12
CA ASP A 64 -12.84 -19.29 -6.78
C ASP A 64 -13.34 -18.32 -5.71
N LEU A 65 -14.09 -18.85 -4.74
CA LEU A 65 -14.54 -18.09 -3.57
C LEU A 65 -13.40 -17.64 -2.65
N GLN A 66 -12.23 -18.24 -2.76
CA GLN A 66 -11.06 -17.90 -1.95
C GLN A 66 -10.64 -16.42 -2.10
N TYR A 67 -10.86 -15.81 -3.29
CA TYR A 67 -10.58 -14.39 -3.51
C TYR A 67 -11.51 -13.48 -2.70
N LEU A 68 -12.77 -13.86 -2.51
CA LEU A 68 -13.72 -13.12 -1.68
C LEU A 68 -13.37 -13.19 -0.18
N PHE A 69 -12.94 -14.36 0.29
CA PHE A 69 -12.46 -14.50 1.67
C PHE A 69 -11.22 -13.66 1.91
N PHE A 70 -10.26 -13.72 0.98
CA PHE A 70 -9.05 -12.90 1.07
C PHE A 70 -9.36 -11.40 1.04
N PHE A 71 -10.32 -11.00 0.21
CA PHE A 71 -10.82 -9.63 0.17
C PHE A 71 -11.40 -9.18 1.52
N ALA A 72 -12.16 -10.03 2.21
CA ALA A 72 -12.67 -9.70 3.54
C ALA A 72 -11.54 -9.39 4.53
N PHE A 73 -10.44 -10.17 4.50
CA PHE A 73 -9.26 -9.87 5.32
C PHE A 73 -8.62 -8.53 4.96
N ILE A 74 -8.51 -8.21 3.68
CA ILE A 74 -7.97 -6.93 3.22
C ILE A 74 -8.86 -5.77 3.67
N LEU A 75 -10.19 -5.90 3.58
CA LEU A 75 -11.14 -4.87 4.06
C LEU A 75 -10.95 -4.58 5.55
N ILE A 76 -10.95 -5.63 6.37
CA ILE A 76 -10.75 -5.52 7.82
C ILE A 76 -9.40 -4.85 8.10
N PHE A 77 -8.34 -5.27 7.40
CA PHE A 77 -7.01 -4.73 7.55
C PHE A 77 -6.94 -3.23 7.21
N LEU A 78 -7.50 -2.81 6.08
CA LEU A 78 -7.48 -1.40 5.67
C LEU A 78 -8.32 -0.52 6.60
N PHE A 79 -9.49 -1.00 7.00
CA PHE A 79 -10.33 -0.31 7.96
C PHE A 79 -9.62 -0.17 9.32
N ALA A 80 -9.01 -1.25 9.81
CA ALA A 80 -8.20 -1.23 11.03
C ALA A 80 -7.01 -0.26 10.91
N THR A 81 -6.33 -0.24 9.76
CA THR A 81 -5.21 0.67 9.51
C THR A 81 -5.63 2.13 9.61
N ILE A 82 -6.71 2.52 8.92
CA ILE A 82 -7.21 3.90 8.93
C ILE A 82 -7.60 4.29 10.36
N THR A 83 -8.30 3.40 11.07
CA THR A 83 -8.78 3.67 12.43
C THR A 83 -7.63 3.75 13.43
N MET A 84 -6.73 2.76 13.44
CA MET A 84 -5.60 2.69 14.38
C MET A 84 -4.64 3.87 14.19
N VAL A 85 -4.27 4.17 12.96
CA VAL A 85 -3.34 5.28 12.67
C VAL A 85 -3.99 6.62 13.03
N SER A 86 -5.29 6.80 12.77
CA SER A 86 -6.01 8.03 13.13
C SER A 86 -6.20 8.20 14.63
N LEU A 87 -6.28 7.10 15.41
CA LEU A 87 -6.38 7.12 16.87
C LEU A 87 -5.02 7.40 17.53
N ILE A 88 -3.94 6.81 17.00
CA ILE A 88 -2.59 6.94 17.58
C ILE A 88 -1.99 8.32 17.26
N TYR A 89 -2.24 8.83 16.05
CA TYR A 89 -1.65 10.05 15.54
C TYR A 89 -2.71 11.10 15.22
N GLU A 90 -3.05 11.96 16.17
CA GLU A 90 -4.08 13.00 16.04
C GLU A 90 -3.82 13.97 14.87
N ASN A 91 -2.55 14.27 14.59
CA ASN A 91 -2.12 15.24 13.57
C ASN A 91 -1.70 14.57 12.26
N ILE A 92 -2.16 13.35 11.97
CA ILE A 92 -1.80 12.68 10.74
C ILE A 92 -2.43 13.35 9.51
N ASN A 93 -1.67 13.39 8.42
CA ASN A 93 -2.21 13.79 7.13
C ASN A 93 -3.12 12.68 6.57
N ARG A 94 -4.44 12.87 6.73
CA ARG A 94 -5.46 11.90 6.30
C ARG A 94 -5.43 11.61 4.81
N LEU A 95 -5.07 12.62 3.99
CA LEU A 95 -4.95 12.43 2.55
C LEU A 95 -3.82 11.44 2.21
N LEU A 96 -2.68 11.57 2.89
CA LEU A 96 -1.56 10.64 2.70
C LEU A 96 -1.93 9.22 3.13
N LEU A 97 -2.60 9.08 4.27
CA LEU A 97 -3.07 7.78 4.78
C LEU A 97 -4.04 7.11 3.81
N ASN A 98 -5.04 7.85 3.31
CA ASN A 98 -6.01 7.32 2.35
C ASN A 98 -5.34 6.89 1.04
N ASN A 99 -4.40 7.69 0.51
CA ASN A 99 -3.65 7.35 -0.68
C ASN A 99 -2.78 6.10 -0.48
N MET A 100 -2.12 5.97 0.68
CA MET A 100 -1.37 4.77 1.03
C MET A 100 -2.29 3.54 1.04
N CYS A 101 -3.45 3.61 1.69
CA CYS A 101 -4.41 2.51 1.74
C CYS A 101 -4.97 2.16 0.36
N MET A 102 -5.25 3.17 -0.49
CA MET A 102 -5.73 2.96 -1.86
C MET A 102 -4.70 2.20 -2.71
N LEU A 103 -3.45 2.67 -2.70
CA LEU A 103 -2.35 2.04 -3.46
C LEU A 103 -2.07 0.62 -2.95
N LEU A 104 -2.13 0.43 -1.64
CA LEU A 104 -1.91 -0.87 -1.02
C LEU A 104 -2.99 -1.88 -1.40
N GLY A 105 -4.26 -1.47 -1.39
CA GLY A 105 -5.38 -2.31 -1.82
C GLY A 105 -5.30 -2.68 -3.30
N ILE A 106 -4.98 -1.72 -4.19
CA ILE A 106 -4.76 -1.99 -5.62
C ILE A 106 -3.57 -2.94 -5.80
N GLY A 107 -2.47 -2.71 -5.10
CA GLY A 107 -1.29 -3.57 -5.15
C GLY A 107 -1.58 -5.01 -4.77
N LEU A 108 -2.30 -5.23 -3.66
CA LEU A 108 -2.73 -6.56 -3.23
C LEU A 108 -3.66 -7.23 -4.24
N CYS A 109 -4.60 -6.49 -4.84
CA CYS A 109 -5.46 -7.00 -5.89
C CYS A 109 -4.66 -7.45 -7.13
N MET A 110 -3.68 -6.64 -7.58
CA MET A 110 -2.84 -6.97 -8.72
C MET A 110 -1.97 -8.20 -8.46
N VAL A 111 -1.39 -8.32 -7.27
CA VAL A 111 -0.61 -9.52 -6.90
C VAL A 111 -1.50 -10.74 -6.80
N SER A 112 -2.74 -10.62 -6.29
CA SER A 112 -3.72 -11.70 -6.21
C SER A 112 -4.09 -12.24 -7.60
N ARG A 113 -4.20 -11.34 -8.58
CA ARG A 113 -4.45 -11.70 -9.98
C ARG A 113 -3.30 -12.51 -10.61
N LEU A 114 -2.06 -12.21 -10.24
CA LEU A 114 -0.88 -12.89 -10.78
C LEU A 114 -0.63 -14.24 -10.11
N SER A 115 -0.76 -14.31 -8.78
CA SER A 115 -0.56 -15.52 -7.99
C SER A 115 -1.13 -15.33 -6.59
N PHE A 116 -2.08 -16.18 -6.23
CA PHE A 116 -2.73 -16.15 -4.93
C PHE A 116 -1.76 -16.39 -3.77
N ASP A 117 -0.82 -17.36 -3.92
CA ASP A 117 0.20 -17.65 -2.89
C ASP A 117 1.12 -16.47 -2.63
N LYS A 118 1.48 -15.74 -3.70
CA LYS A 118 2.29 -14.52 -3.57
C LYS A 118 1.50 -13.40 -2.89
N ALA A 119 0.19 -13.32 -3.13
CA ALA A 119 -0.67 -12.33 -2.49
C ALA A 119 -0.76 -12.55 -0.98
N ILE A 120 -0.89 -13.80 -0.53
CA ILE A 120 -0.88 -14.14 0.91
C ILE A 120 0.44 -13.73 1.54
N ARG A 121 1.57 -14.06 0.92
CA ARG A 121 2.90 -13.66 1.42
C ARG A 121 3.03 -12.14 1.51
N GLN A 122 2.62 -11.44 0.45
CA GLN A 122 2.64 -9.98 0.42
C GLN A 122 1.76 -9.37 1.50
N TYR A 123 0.58 -9.91 1.72
CA TYR A 123 -0.33 -9.47 2.78
C TYR A 123 0.31 -9.59 4.18
N VAL A 124 0.96 -10.72 4.46
CA VAL A 124 1.68 -10.92 5.75
C VAL A 124 2.82 -9.91 5.91
N ILE A 125 3.62 -9.69 4.86
CA ILE A 125 4.70 -8.70 4.88
C ILE A 125 4.16 -7.30 5.17
N VAL A 126 3.08 -6.91 4.50
CA VAL A 126 2.44 -5.61 4.69
C VAL A 126 1.91 -5.45 6.12
N LEU A 127 1.30 -6.50 6.68
CA LEU A 127 0.79 -6.49 8.05
C LEU A 127 1.92 -6.28 9.06
N VAL A 128 3.02 -7.04 8.92
CA VAL A 128 4.21 -6.88 9.77
C VAL A 128 4.83 -5.49 9.61
N SER A 129 4.96 -5.00 8.38
CA SER A 129 5.51 -3.68 8.08
C SER A 129 4.66 -2.56 8.67
N LEU A 130 3.32 -2.69 8.65
CA LEU A 130 2.43 -1.71 9.28
C LEU A 130 2.65 -1.66 10.80
N ILE A 131 2.70 -2.83 11.44
CA ILE A 131 2.96 -2.91 12.90
C ILE A 131 4.29 -2.24 13.22
N MET A 132 5.35 -2.56 12.47
CA MET A 132 6.66 -1.94 12.65
C MET A 132 6.60 -0.42 12.45
N SER A 133 5.90 0.04 11.40
CA SER A 133 5.73 1.46 11.09
C SER A 133 5.05 2.24 12.21
N LEU A 134 4.10 1.65 12.94
CA LEU A 134 3.46 2.28 14.09
C LEU A 134 4.42 2.51 15.26
N PHE A 135 5.47 1.71 15.40
CA PHE A 135 6.46 1.87 16.45
C PHE A 135 7.54 2.91 16.12
N ILE A 136 7.82 3.17 14.84
CA ILE A 136 8.92 4.06 14.40
C ILE A 136 8.77 5.48 14.95
N PRO A 137 7.63 6.18 14.86
CA PRO A 137 7.50 7.54 15.40
C PRO A 137 7.64 7.59 16.92
N PHE A 138 7.15 6.57 17.63
CA PHE A 138 7.34 6.46 19.06
C PHE A 138 8.83 6.29 19.43
N LEU A 139 9.53 5.45 18.71
CA LEU A 139 10.96 5.20 18.90
C LEU A 139 11.78 6.46 18.61
N LEU A 140 11.52 7.13 17.48
CA LEU A 140 12.20 8.35 17.07
C LEU A 140 11.93 9.53 18.02
N GLY A 141 10.72 9.61 18.59
CA GLY A 141 10.36 10.63 19.57
C GLY A 141 11.09 10.48 20.91
N ARG A 142 11.41 9.25 21.30
CA ARG A 142 12.02 8.93 22.60
C ARG A 142 13.54 8.89 22.57
N ILE A 143 14.13 8.55 21.43
CA ILE A 143 15.59 8.39 21.31
C ILE A 143 16.19 9.57 20.55
N HIS A 144 16.64 10.59 21.30
CA HIS A 144 17.32 11.77 20.76
C HIS A 144 18.65 11.41 20.04
N PHE A 145 19.18 10.23 20.30
CA PHE A 145 20.38 9.68 19.69
C PHE A 145 20.25 9.54 18.16
N PHE A 146 19.09 9.12 17.64
CA PHE A 146 18.86 8.98 16.20
C PHE A 146 18.98 10.29 15.41
N LYS A 147 18.67 11.43 16.06
CA LYS A 147 18.83 12.76 15.42
C LYS A 147 20.29 13.16 15.22
N LYS A 148 21.21 12.64 16.03
CA LYS A 148 22.64 12.97 15.94
C LYS A 148 23.41 12.10 14.94
N ILE A 149 22.85 10.97 14.50
CA ILE A 149 23.54 9.96 13.69
C ILE A 149 23.10 10.02 12.21
N THR A 150 22.68 11.18 11.73
CA THR A 150 22.30 11.36 10.31
C THR A 150 23.42 10.93 9.35
N TRP A 151 24.66 11.18 9.70
CA TRP A 151 25.84 10.77 8.94
C TRP A 151 25.99 9.25 8.84
N LEU A 152 25.65 8.52 9.89
CA LEU A 152 25.75 7.06 9.92
C LEU A 152 24.69 6.43 8.99
N TYR A 153 23.47 6.99 8.93
CA TYR A 153 22.45 6.52 7.98
C TYR A 153 22.87 6.79 6.53
N ALA A 154 23.44 7.97 6.27
CA ALA A 154 23.92 8.31 4.93
C ALA A 154 25.05 7.38 4.48
N THR A 155 26.06 7.15 5.33
CA THR A 155 27.18 6.24 5.01
C THR A 155 26.73 4.79 4.88
N LEU A 156 25.79 4.34 5.70
CA LEU A 156 25.25 2.98 5.66
C LEU A 156 24.41 2.78 4.38
N GLY A 157 23.58 3.77 4.01
CA GLY A 157 22.81 3.74 2.76
C GLY A 157 23.70 3.71 1.52
N ILE A 158 24.71 4.59 1.45
CA ILE A 158 25.67 4.61 0.35
C ILE A 158 26.47 3.30 0.32
N GLY A 159 26.89 2.77 1.48
CA GLY A 159 27.60 1.50 1.59
C GLY A 159 26.78 0.32 1.05
N LEU A 160 25.49 0.22 1.44
CA LEU A 160 24.59 -0.81 0.95
C LEU A 160 24.37 -0.72 -0.56
N LEU A 161 24.14 0.49 -1.09
CA LEU A 161 23.97 0.70 -2.53
C LEU A 161 25.26 0.35 -3.31
N SER A 162 26.43 0.72 -2.78
CA SER A 162 27.73 0.38 -3.38
C SER A 162 27.97 -1.13 -3.39
N THR A 163 27.60 -1.82 -2.31
CA THR A 163 27.71 -3.29 -2.23
C THR A 163 26.88 -3.99 -3.31
N VAL A 164 25.67 -3.49 -3.57
CA VAL A 164 24.83 -4.04 -4.65
C VAL A 164 25.40 -3.76 -6.02
N LEU A 165 25.97 -2.59 -6.21
CA LEU A 165 26.57 -2.23 -7.49
C LEU A 165 27.77 -3.11 -7.84
N ILE A 166 28.52 -3.56 -6.81
CA ILE A 166 29.72 -4.41 -6.98
C ILE A 166 29.34 -5.90 -7.03
N LEU A 167 28.49 -6.37 -6.13
CA LEU A 167 28.17 -7.79 -5.92
C LEU A 167 26.84 -8.22 -6.53
N GLY A 168 26.02 -7.28 -7.00
CA GLY A 168 24.68 -7.57 -7.51
C GLY A 168 24.70 -8.42 -8.76
N GLU A 169 23.85 -9.45 -8.78
CA GLU A 169 23.60 -10.26 -9.99
C GLU A 169 22.72 -9.47 -10.97
N VAL A 170 22.98 -9.68 -12.27
CA VAL A 170 22.19 -9.05 -13.33
C VAL A 170 20.87 -9.79 -13.46
N THR A 171 19.81 -9.24 -12.89
CA THR A 171 18.45 -9.76 -13.04
C THR A 171 17.68 -8.79 -13.94
N HIS A 172 17.12 -9.29 -15.04
CA HIS A 172 16.36 -8.49 -16.02
C HIS A 172 17.10 -7.26 -16.58
N GLY A 173 18.43 -7.36 -16.75
CA GLY A 173 19.24 -6.30 -17.35
C GLY A 173 19.76 -5.21 -16.39
N SER A 174 19.47 -5.29 -15.11
CA SER A 174 20.00 -4.37 -14.10
C SER A 174 20.55 -5.12 -12.86
N LYS A 175 21.62 -4.57 -12.28
CA LYS A 175 22.21 -5.07 -11.02
C LYS A 175 21.48 -4.41 -9.86
N ILE A 176 20.38 -5.00 -9.40
CA ILE A 176 19.51 -4.39 -8.38
C ILE A 176 19.45 -5.25 -7.11
N SER A 177 19.70 -6.56 -7.23
CA SER A 177 19.53 -7.51 -6.13
C SER A 177 20.68 -8.50 -6.03
N PHE A 178 20.87 -9.07 -4.86
CA PHE A 178 21.73 -10.24 -4.67
C PHE A 178 20.94 -11.34 -3.94
N THR A 179 21.17 -12.58 -4.36
CA THR A 179 20.56 -13.78 -3.78
C THR A 179 21.50 -14.41 -2.78
N MET A 180 21.06 -14.53 -1.55
CA MET A 180 21.80 -15.23 -0.51
C MET A 180 20.89 -16.30 0.12
N GLY A 181 21.23 -17.58 -0.08
CA GLY A 181 20.48 -18.70 0.49
C GLY A 181 19.03 -18.84 -0.01
N GLY A 182 18.73 -18.43 -1.25
CA GLY A 182 17.37 -18.52 -1.81
C GLY A 182 16.45 -17.34 -1.47
N ILE A 183 16.94 -16.35 -0.71
CA ILE A 183 16.24 -15.08 -0.45
C ILE A 183 16.89 -14.00 -1.31
N THR A 184 16.09 -13.35 -2.15
CA THR A 184 16.55 -12.22 -2.96
C THR A 184 16.43 -10.94 -2.13
N PHE A 185 17.55 -10.29 -1.93
CA PHE A 185 17.65 -9.05 -1.15
C PHE A 185 17.89 -7.87 -2.09
N GLN A 186 17.03 -6.87 -2.06
CA GLN A 186 17.13 -5.67 -2.86
C GLN A 186 17.30 -4.45 -1.93
N PRO A 187 18.55 -3.98 -1.74
CA PRO A 187 18.85 -2.90 -0.78
C PRO A 187 18.22 -1.54 -1.09
N SER A 188 17.77 -1.34 -2.33
CA SER A 188 17.04 -0.11 -2.69
C SER A 188 15.63 -0.03 -2.08
N GLU A 189 15.15 -1.13 -1.47
CA GLU A 189 13.84 -1.19 -0.79
C GLU A 189 13.93 -0.83 0.71
N PHE A 190 15.14 -0.65 1.25
CA PHE A 190 15.44 -0.24 2.62
C PHE A 190 15.98 1.17 2.67
#